data_f7c899ea7122502d236fdcbc946b601e
#
_entry.id   f7c899ea7122502d236fdcbc946b601e
#
_cell.length_a   1.000
_cell.length_b   1.000
_cell.length_c   1.000
_cell.angle_alpha   90.00
_cell.angle_beta   90.00
_cell.angle_gamma   90.00
#
_symmetry.space_group_name_H-M   'P 1'
#
loop_
_entity.id
_entity.type
_entity.pdbx_description
1 polymer ?
#
loop_
_entity_poly.entity_id
_entity_poly.type
_entity_poly.pdbx_seq_one_letter_code
_entity_poly.pdbx_strand_id
1 'polypeptide(L)'
;MNTPTRSILTLATVACLLAFNAPVQARDATLAARVDHVLATVPLIDGHNDLPWEIRDRFGSVDRFNFAADTATLPLPANAAEDVVPLMTDIPRLRRGHVGGQFWSVWIPTTVQGPAAIKMTLEQIDIVHNLVARYPADLQMAGSADDIVRAQQAGRIASLIGIEGGHQIDNSLPALRQMYALGARYMTLTHTSNTDWADAAT
;
A
#
# COMPACT_ATOMS: atom_id res chain seq x y z
N MET A 1 -16.05 -80.11 -0.08
CA MET A 1 -14.82 -79.37 -0.18
C MET A 1 -15.16 -78.10 -0.97
N ASN A 2 -15.49 -77.03 -0.30
CA ASN A 2 -15.80 -75.69 -0.93
C ASN A 2 -14.86 -74.68 -0.35
N THR A 3 -14.03 -74.15 -1.18
CA THR A 3 -13.12 -73.01 -0.88
C THR A 3 -13.85 -71.69 -1.06
N PRO A 4 -13.70 -70.70 -0.16
CA PRO A 4 -14.22 -69.37 -0.34
C PRO A 4 -13.08 -68.47 -0.87
N THR A 5 -13.16 -68.11 -2.12
CA THR A 5 -12.26 -67.13 -2.76
C THR A 5 -13.08 -65.99 -3.34
N ARG A 6 -13.67 -65.13 -2.50
CA ARG A 6 -14.34 -63.91 -2.97
C ARG A 6 -14.42 -62.76 -1.97
N SER A 7 -13.38 -62.43 -1.22
CA SER A 7 -13.48 -61.32 -0.28
C SER A 7 -12.25 -60.37 -0.21
N ILE A 8 -11.23 -60.55 -1.04
CA ILE A 8 -10.00 -59.73 -0.94
C ILE A 8 -9.93 -58.60 -1.99
N LEU A 9 -10.77 -58.69 -3.05
CA LEU A 9 -10.69 -57.69 -4.12
C LEU A 9 -11.44 -56.38 -3.86
N THR A 10 -12.36 -56.35 -2.89
CA THR A 10 -13.24 -55.17 -2.65
C THR A 10 -12.64 -54.16 -1.66
N LEU A 11 -11.68 -54.57 -0.82
CA LEU A 11 -11.03 -53.64 0.12
C LEU A 11 -9.90 -52.80 -0.50
N ALA A 12 -9.22 -53.34 -1.51
CA ALA A 12 -8.12 -52.63 -2.16
C ALA A 12 -8.62 -51.44 -3.07
N THR A 13 -9.82 -51.59 -3.64
CA THR A 13 -10.37 -50.55 -4.56
C THR A 13 -10.93 -49.34 -3.79
N VAL A 14 -11.41 -49.54 -2.57
CA VAL A 14 -11.91 -48.43 -1.73
C VAL A 14 -10.75 -47.63 -1.12
N ALA A 15 -9.63 -48.25 -0.80
CA ALA A 15 -8.46 -47.58 -0.27
C ALA A 15 -7.75 -46.68 -1.33
N CYS A 16 -7.74 -47.11 -2.61
CA CYS A 16 -7.20 -46.26 -3.69
C CYS A 16 -8.06 -45.07 -4.06
N LEU A 17 -9.39 -45.14 -3.91
CA LEU A 17 -10.28 -43.99 -4.19
C LEU A 17 -10.26 -42.92 -3.10
N LEU A 18 -9.85 -43.29 -1.86
CA LEU A 18 -9.69 -42.32 -0.76
C LEU A 18 -8.35 -41.57 -0.81
N ALA A 19 -7.34 -42.09 -1.51
CA ALA A 19 -6.04 -41.43 -1.62
C ALA A 19 -6.00 -40.29 -2.66
N PHE A 20 -6.97 -40.21 -3.56
CA PHE A 20 -7.05 -39.16 -4.58
C PHE A 20 -7.93 -37.95 -4.20
N ASN A 21 -8.62 -38.02 -3.07
CA ASN A 21 -9.40 -36.92 -2.51
C ASN A 21 -8.71 -36.31 -1.26
N ALA A 22 -7.40 -36.17 -1.25
CA ALA A 22 -6.74 -35.25 -0.34
C ALA A 22 -7.21 -33.85 -0.74
N PRO A 23 -7.92 -33.11 0.13
CA PRO A 23 -8.69 -31.96 -0.28
C PRO A 23 -7.73 -30.90 -0.81
N VAL A 24 -8.08 -30.30 -1.94
CA VAL A 24 -7.49 -29.06 -2.47
C VAL A 24 -7.36 -28.03 -1.34
N GLN A 25 -8.28 -28.01 -0.40
CA GLN A 25 -8.28 -27.24 0.85
C GLN A 25 -7.04 -27.43 1.74
N ALA A 26 -6.45 -28.65 1.79
CA ALA A 26 -5.24 -28.88 2.62
C ALA A 26 -3.98 -28.29 1.95
N ARG A 27 -3.96 -28.22 0.62
CA ARG A 27 -2.88 -27.55 -0.14
C ARG A 27 -3.00 -26.03 -0.01
N ASP A 28 -4.22 -25.49 -0.02
CA ASP A 28 -4.48 -24.07 0.13
C ASP A 28 -4.14 -23.58 1.54
N ALA A 29 -4.49 -24.37 2.59
CA ALA A 29 -4.14 -24.04 3.97
C ALA A 29 -2.61 -24.01 4.21
N THR A 30 -1.85 -24.94 3.58
CA THR A 30 -0.38 -24.94 3.67
C THR A 30 0.26 -23.80 2.90
N LEU A 31 -0.32 -23.39 1.76
CA LEU A 31 0.15 -22.25 0.99
C LEU A 31 -0.12 -20.95 1.76
N ALA A 32 -1.32 -20.76 2.31
CA ALA A 32 -1.66 -19.61 3.14
C ALA A 32 -0.70 -19.49 4.35
N ALA A 33 -0.47 -20.57 5.07
CA ALA A 33 0.47 -20.56 6.20
C ALA A 33 1.91 -20.21 5.79
N ARG A 34 2.35 -20.60 4.59
CA ARG A 34 3.66 -20.21 4.07
C ARG A 34 3.71 -18.74 3.70
N VAL A 35 2.64 -18.19 3.10
CA VAL A 35 2.52 -16.77 2.79
C VAL A 35 2.55 -15.95 4.08
N ASP A 36 1.74 -16.33 5.07
CA ASP A 36 1.70 -15.67 6.38
C ASP A 36 3.08 -15.69 7.06
N HIS A 37 3.79 -16.82 6.99
CA HIS A 37 5.14 -16.91 7.55
C HIS A 37 6.12 -15.94 6.86
N VAL A 38 6.10 -15.85 5.53
CA VAL A 38 6.97 -14.93 4.78
C VAL A 38 6.64 -13.49 5.14
N LEU A 39 5.35 -13.13 5.12
CA LEU A 39 4.89 -11.77 5.41
C LEU A 39 5.11 -11.35 6.88
N ALA A 40 5.16 -12.32 7.80
CA ALA A 40 5.53 -12.06 9.19
C ALA A 40 7.03 -11.80 9.39
N THR A 41 7.88 -12.31 8.49
CA THR A 41 9.34 -12.23 8.63
C THR A 41 9.98 -11.17 7.72
N VAL A 42 9.33 -10.85 6.60
CA VAL A 42 9.83 -9.88 5.61
C VAL A 42 8.76 -8.81 5.39
N PRO A 43 9.08 -7.51 5.55
CA PRO A 43 8.10 -6.45 5.34
C PRO A 43 7.66 -6.42 3.87
N LEU A 44 6.35 -6.51 3.63
CA LEU A 44 5.76 -6.21 2.33
C LEU A 44 5.78 -4.69 2.14
N ILE A 45 6.40 -4.23 1.07
CA ILE A 45 6.49 -2.80 0.75
C ILE A 45 5.56 -2.51 -0.43
N ASP A 46 4.60 -1.64 -0.20
CA ASP A 46 3.81 -1.04 -1.29
C ASP A 46 4.50 0.25 -1.74
N GLY A 47 4.81 0.32 -3.03
CA GLY A 47 5.59 1.41 -3.62
C GLY A 47 4.78 2.67 -3.93
N HIS A 48 3.43 2.63 -3.87
CA HIS A 48 2.63 3.76 -4.32
C HIS A 48 1.21 3.76 -3.76
N ASN A 49 0.79 4.86 -3.14
CA ASN A 49 -0.58 5.04 -2.68
C ASN A 49 -0.93 6.54 -2.61
N ASP A 50 -1.99 6.96 -3.30
CA ASP A 50 -2.41 8.35 -3.48
C ASP A 50 -3.27 8.91 -2.34
N LEU A 51 -3.25 8.27 -1.18
CA LEU A 51 -4.02 8.76 -0.03
C LEU A 51 -3.76 10.23 0.33
N PRO A 52 -2.53 10.80 0.22
CA PRO A 52 -2.31 12.21 0.51
C PRO A 52 -3.12 13.14 -0.40
N TRP A 53 -3.26 12.81 -1.69
CA TRP A 53 -4.12 13.54 -2.60
C TRP A 53 -5.60 13.43 -2.21
N GLU A 54 -6.07 12.22 -1.93
CA GLU A 54 -7.44 11.98 -1.49
C GLU A 54 -7.80 12.75 -0.22
N ILE A 55 -6.87 12.81 0.75
CA ILE A 55 -7.05 13.60 1.98
C ILE A 55 -7.17 15.08 1.64
N ARG A 56 -6.28 15.59 0.78
CA ARG A 56 -6.29 17.00 0.37
C ARG A 56 -7.57 17.37 -0.35
N ASP A 57 -7.95 16.58 -1.35
CA ASP A 57 -9.04 16.88 -2.25
C ASP A 57 -10.42 16.70 -1.63
N ARG A 58 -10.65 15.58 -0.94
CA ARG A 58 -11.95 15.21 -0.38
C ARG A 58 -12.19 15.76 1.02
N PHE A 59 -11.17 15.73 1.85
CA PHE A 59 -11.33 16.03 3.28
C PHE A 59 -10.68 17.35 3.70
N GLY A 60 -9.65 17.79 2.99
CA GLY A 60 -8.87 18.98 3.32
C GLY A 60 -7.98 18.85 4.55
N SER A 61 -8.18 17.82 5.38
CA SER A 61 -7.38 17.56 6.58
C SER A 61 -7.51 16.10 7.03
N VAL A 62 -6.44 15.57 7.64
CA VAL A 62 -6.42 14.23 8.27
C VAL A 62 -7.40 14.12 9.45
N ASP A 63 -7.88 15.23 10.00
CA ASP A 63 -8.80 15.24 11.14
C ASP A 63 -10.26 14.97 10.75
N ARG A 64 -10.56 15.03 9.46
CA ARG A 64 -11.93 14.94 8.96
C ARG A 64 -12.40 13.52 8.63
N PHE A 65 -11.54 12.52 8.80
CA PHE A 65 -11.92 11.12 8.65
C PHE A 65 -11.15 10.24 9.64
N ASN A 66 -11.64 9.02 9.86
CA ASN A 66 -10.99 8.06 10.75
C ASN A 66 -10.27 6.99 9.93
N PHE A 67 -8.96 7.12 9.77
CA PHE A 67 -8.13 6.17 9.04
C PHE A 67 -7.94 4.82 9.77
N ALA A 68 -8.26 4.78 11.07
CA ALA A 68 -8.28 3.53 11.86
C ALA A 68 -9.60 2.74 11.71
N ALA A 69 -10.59 3.28 11.00
CA ALA A 69 -11.82 2.57 10.64
C ALA A 69 -11.77 2.05 9.19
N ASP A 70 -12.72 1.20 8.83
CA ASP A 70 -12.90 0.76 7.44
C ASP A 70 -13.37 1.94 6.56
N THR A 71 -12.44 2.51 5.81
CA THR A 71 -12.73 3.67 4.96
C THR A 71 -13.48 3.31 3.67
N ALA A 72 -13.61 2.02 3.33
CA ALA A 72 -14.43 1.59 2.20
C ALA A 72 -15.93 1.86 2.42
N THR A 73 -16.33 2.08 3.67
CA THR A 73 -17.72 2.36 4.05
C THR A 73 -17.98 3.85 4.30
N LEU A 74 -16.97 4.71 4.14
CA LEU A 74 -17.17 6.16 4.29
C LEU A 74 -18.15 6.67 3.22
N PRO A 75 -19.10 7.52 3.60
CA PRO A 75 -20.00 8.13 2.63
C PRO A 75 -19.20 9.01 1.67
N LEU A 76 -19.53 8.89 0.39
CA LEU A 76 -19.02 9.82 -0.61
C LEU A 76 -19.63 11.21 -0.40
N PRO A 77 -18.93 12.30 -0.76
CA PRO A 77 -19.52 13.64 -0.78
C PRO A 77 -20.82 13.65 -1.58
N ALA A 78 -21.83 14.42 -1.12
CA ALA A 78 -23.13 14.47 -1.77
C ALA A 78 -23.08 14.96 -3.24
N ASN A 79 -22.01 15.66 -3.61
CA ASN A 79 -21.74 16.14 -4.96
C ASN A 79 -20.57 15.42 -5.62
N ALA A 80 -20.23 14.22 -5.14
CA ALA A 80 -19.17 13.41 -5.75
C ALA A 80 -19.50 13.14 -7.22
N ALA A 81 -18.51 13.18 -8.09
CA ALA A 81 -18.65 12.72 -9.46
C ALA A 81 -18.96 11.22 -9.49
N GLU A 82 -19.58 10.71 -10.57
CA GLU A 82 -20.00 9.32 -10.68
C GLU A 82 -18.82 8.31 -10.58
N ASP A 83 -17.62 8.73 -10.91
CA ASP A 83 -16.39 7.93 -10.87
C ASP A 83 -15.68 7.96 -9.51
N VAL A 84 -16.14 8.76 -8.55
CA VAL A 84 -15.56 8.81 -7.21
C VAL A 84 -15.91 7.52 -6.46
N VAL A 85 -14.88 6.80 -6.07
CA VAL A 85 -14.98 5.54 -5.32
C VAL A 85 -14.63 5.74 -3.84
N PRO A 86 -15.04 4.83 -2.94
CA PRO A 86 -14.57 4.82 -1.56
C PRO A 86 -13.04 4.77 -1.49
N LEU A 87 -12.46 5.23 -0.37
CA LEU A 87 -11.02 5.15 -0.17
C LEU A 87 -10.55 3.70 -0.25
N MET A 88 -9.44 3.49 -0.96
CA MET A 88 -8.89 2.15 -1.20
C MET A 88 -8.02 1.65 -0.06
N THR A 89 -7.68 2.51 0.91
CA THR A 89 -6.69 2.27 1.95
C THR A 89 -7.19 2.72 3.32
N ASP A 90 -6.92 1.91 4.33
CA ASP A 90 -7.05 2.21 5.77
C ASP A 90 -6.13 1.30 6.59
N ILE A 91 -5.90 1.64 7.86
CA ILE A 91 -5.06 0.86 8.76
C ILE A 91 -5.55 -0.59 8.88
N PRO A 92 -6.85 -0.89 9.07
CA PRO A 92 -7.34 -2.26 9.12
C PRO A 92 -7.01 -3.08 7.87
N ARG A 93 -7.15 -2.51 6.66
CA ARG A 93 -6.82 -3.22 5.41
C ARG A 93 -5.32 -3.39 5.21
N LEU A 94 -4.52 -2.36 5.52
CA LEU A 94 -3.05 -2.47 5.49
C LEU A 94 -2.55 -3.59 6.41
N ARG A 95 -3.10 -3.68 7.62
CA ARG A 95 -2.76 -4.75 8.58
C ARG A 95 -3.20 -6.12 8.10
N ARG A 96 -4.42 -6.27 7.56
CA ARG A 96 -4.90 -7.55 6.98
C ARG A 96 -4.06 -7.98 5.77
N GLY A 97 -3.57 -7.02 4.98
CA GLY A 97 -2.67 -7.24 3.86
C GLY A 97 -1.21 -7.44 4.25
N HIS A 98 -0.88 -7.43 5.55
CA HIS A 98 0.49 -7.54 6.07
C HIS A 98 1.45 -6.49 5.49
N VAL A 99 0.96 -5.31 5.14
CA VAL A 99 1.81 -4.22 4.64
C VAL A 99 2.74 -3.76 5.75
N GLY A 100 4.04 -3.96 5.54
CA GLY A 100 5.10 -3.55 6.47
C GLY A 100 5.65 -2.16 6.18
N GLY A 101 5.50 -1.68 4.95
CA GLY A 101 5.89 -0.33 4.54
C GLY A 101 5.05 0.18 3.39
N GLN A 102 4.68 1.46 3.46
CA GLN A 102 3.87 2.14 2.47
C GLN A 102 4.58 3.40 2.00
N PHE A 103 4.77 3.52 0.68
CA PHE A 103 5.08 4.80 0.06
C PHE A 103 3.79 5.58 -0.19
N TRP A 104 3.65 6.70 0.50
CA TRP A 104 2.59 7.66 0.26
C TRP A 104 3.00 8.53 -0.91
N SER A 105 2.21 8.50 -1.98
CA SER A 105 2.44 9.32 -3.17
C SER A 105 2.05 10.76 -2.89
N VAL A 106 2.99 11.66 -3.13
CA VAL A 106 2.76 13.10 -3.18
C VAL A 106 2.62 13.48 -4.65
N TRP A 107 1.39 13.57 -5.11
CA TRP A 107 1.04 13.86 -6.49
C TRP A 107 0.34 15.21 -6.62
N ILE A 108 0.59 15.91 -7.74
CA ILE A 108 -0.14 17.09 -8.13
C ILE A 108 -0.44 17.04 -9.64
N PRO A 109 -1.53 17.67 -10.12
CA PRO A 109 -1.78 17.79 -11.55
C PRO A 109 -0.61 18.42 -12.31
N THR A 110 -0.26 17.87 -13.47
CA THR A 110 0.84 18.38 -14.29
C THR A 110 0.58 19.80 -14.85
N THR A 111 -0.65 20.27 -14.78
CA THR A 111 -1.03 21.65 -15.10
C THR A 111 -0.62 22.66 -14.03
N VAL A 112 -0.29 22.20 -12.82
CA VAL A 112 0.22 23.04 -11.74
C VAL A 112 1.74 23.13 -11.89
N GLN A 113 2.23 24.33 -12.17
CA GLN A 113 3.63 24.59 -12.49
C GLN A 113 4.20 25.72 -11.60
N GLY A 114 5.52 25.88 -11.63
CA GLY A 114 6.21 26.97 -10.94
C GLY A 114 6.11 26.86 -9.41
N PRO A 115 6.18 27.98 -8.70
CA PRO A 115 6.13 28.01 -7.24
C PRO A 115 4.86 27.38 -6.64
N ALA A 116 3.76 27.35 -7.38
CA ALA A 116 2.53 26.70 -6.95
C ALA A 116 2.69 25.19 -6.85
N ALA A 117 3.48 24.57 -7.74
CA ALA A 117 3.82 23.16 -7.68
C ALA A 117 4.58 22.82 -6.39
N ILE A 118 5.63 23.60 -6.09
CA ILE A 118 6.40 23.44 -4.85
C ILE A 118 5.49 23.56 -3.62
N LYS A 119 4.66 24.60 -3.57
CA LYS A 119 3.72 24.84 -2.45
C LYS A 119 2.79 23.65 -2.25
N MET A 120 2.15 23.16 -3.30
CA MET A 120 1.19 22.05 -3.23
C MET A 120 1.87 20.74 -2.83
N THR A 121 3.10 20.50 -3.29
CA THR A 121 3.93 19.36 -2.89
C THR A 121 4.23 19.39 -1.38
N LEU A 122 4.63 20.55 -0.86
CA LEU A 122 4.91 20.72 0.57
C LEU A 122 3.65 20.51 1.42
N GLU A 123 2.48 20.98 0.97
CA GLU A 123 1.20 20.73 1.65
C GLU A 123 0.89 19.23 1.76
N GLN A 124 1.18 18.43 0.73
CA GLN A 124 0.95 17.00 0.80
C GLN A 124 2.02 16.24 1.62
N ILE A 125 3.27 16.68 1.60
CA ILE A 125 4.29 16.16 2.52
C ILE A 125 3.84 16.37 3.97
N ASP A 126 3.30 17.55 4.30
CA ASP A 126 2.76 17.86 5.61
C ASP A 126 1.56 16.96 5.98
N ILE A 127 0.68 16.67 5.01
CA ILE A 127 -0.42 15.71 5.21
C ILE A 127 0.11 14.34 5.64
N VAL A 128 1.19 13.83 5.01
CA VAL A 128 1.78 12.55 5.39
C VAL A 128 2.33 12.59 6.82
N HIS A 129 3.05 13.64 7.17
CA HIS A 129 3.57 13.82 8.53
C HIS A 129 2.43 13.87 9.56
N ASN A 130 1.36 14.62 9.28
CA ASN A 130 0.19 14.73 10.16
C ASN A 130 -0.55 13.40 10.27
N LEU A 131 -0.68 12.63 9.18
CA LEU A 131 -1.27 11.30 9.18
C LEU A 131 -0.50 10.37 10.14
N VAL A 132 0.83 10.32 10.03
CA VAL A 132 1.67 9.49 10.89
C VAL A 132 1.62 9.97 12.34
N ALA A 133 1.66 11.28 12.58
CA ALA A 133 1.56 11.84 13.92
C ALA A 133 0.21 11.54 14.59
N ARG A 134 -0.88 11.45 13.82
CA ARG A 134 -2.21 11.13 14.32
C ARG A 134 -2.37 9.66 14.72
N TYR A 135 -1.66 8.74 14.06
CA TYR A 135 -1.76 7.30 14.29
C TYR A 135 -0.42 6.67 14.71
N PRO A 136 0.23 7.16 15.79
CA PRO A 136 1.60 6.76 16.15
C PRO A 136 1.69 5.32 16.66
N ALA A 137 0.58 4.69 17.02
CA ALA A 137 0.52 3.29 17.39
C ALA A 137 0.59 2.36 16.15
N ASP A 138 0.20 2.86 14.98
CA ASP A 138 0.07 2.09 13.75
C ASP A 138 1.10 2.47 12.69
N LEU A 139 1.49 3.73 12.61
CA LEU A 139 2.34 4.30 11.59
C LEU A 139 3.64 4.85 12.18
N GLN A 140 4.71 4.78 11.40
CA GLN A 140 6.00 5.37 11.75
C GLN A 140 6.70 5.91 10.50
N MET A 141 7.15 7.17 10.54
CA MET A 141 8.00 7.70 9.46
C MET A 141 9.25 6.86 9.30
N ALA A 142 9.61 6.58 8.04
CA ALA A 142 10.82 5.87 7.66
C ALA A 142 11.56 6.62 6.56
N GLY A 143 12.87 6.69 6.67
CA GLY A 143 13.75 7.34 5.70
C GLY A 143 14.85 6.41 5.18
N SER A 144 14.89 5.16 5.67
CA SER A 144 15.88 4.15 5.28
C SER A 144 15.29 2.74 5.40
N ALA A 145 15.96 1.75 4.83
CA ALA A 145 15.59 0.35 4.96
C ALA A 145 15.60 -0.10 6.45
N ASP A 146 16.57 0.37 7.22
CA ASP A 146 16.64 0.05 8.65
C ASP A 146 15.46 0.63 9.42
N ASP A 147 14.91 1.79 9.03
CA ASP A 147 13.70 2.35 9.62
C ASP A 147 12.49 1.46 9.36
N ILE A 148 12.39 0.87 8.18
CA ILE A 148 11.31 -0.06 7.82
C ILE A 148 11.37 -1.29 8.74
N VAL A 149 12.56 -1.88 8.90
CA VAL A 149 12.77 -3.03 9.79
C VAL A 149 12.42 -2.67 11.24
N ARG A 150 12.84 -1.51 11.72
CA ARG A 150 12.50 -1.03 13.08
C ARG A 150 11.00 -0.81 13.26
N ALA A 151 10.31 -0.26 12.26
CA ALA A 151 8.87 -0.07 12.31
C ALA A 151 8.14 -1.43 12.39
N GLN A 152 8.52 -2.40 11.55
CA GLN A 152 7.96 -3.75 11.56
C GLN A 152 8.18 -4.44 12.92
N GLN A 153 9.39 -4.38 13.47
CA GLN A 153 9.70 -4.94 14.79
C GLN A 153 8.88 -4.31 15.91
N ALA A 154 8.50 -3.05 15.75
CA ALA A 154 7.64 -2.34 16.68
C ALA A 154 6.12 -2.55 16.41
N GLY A 155 5.76 -3.43 15.45
CA GLY A 155 4.37 -3.69 15.05
C GLY A 155 3.71 -2.53 14.32
N ARG A 156 4.50 -1.62 13.72
CA ARG A 156 4.03 -0.44 13.00
C ARG A 156 4.30 -0.57 11.50
N ILE A 157 3.51 0.13 10.70
CA ILE A 157 3.69 0.23 9.25
C ILE A 157 4.63 1.40 8.98
N ALA A 158 5.75 1.13 8.33
CA ALA A 158 6.69 2.17 7.91
C ALA A 158 6.03 3.08 6.87
N SER A 159 6.09 4.38 7.07
CA SER A 159 5.53 5.41 6.19
C SER A 159 6.65 6.15 5.50
N LEU A 160 6.71 6.05 4.17
CA LEU A 160 7.71 6.69 3.33
C LEU A 160 7.00 7.67 2.40
N ILE A 161 7.74 8.63 1.85
CA ILE A 161 7.19 9.63 0.92
C ILE A 161 7.83 9.42 -0.44
N GLY A 162 6.98 9.33 -1.47
CA GLY A 162 7.35 9.36 -2.88
C GLY A 162 6.77 10.59 -3.56
N ILE A 163 7.54 11.27 -4.39
CA ILE A 163 7.06 12.39 -5.21
C ILE A 163 6.75 11.88 -6.60
N GLU A 164 5.50 12.03 -7.04
CA GLU A 164 5.07 11.57 -8.36
C GLU A 164 5.02 12.73 -9.35
N GLY A 165 6.13 12.91 -10.04
CA GLY A 165 6.30 13.89 -11.11
C GLY A 165 7.37 14.95 -10.84
N GLY A 166 8.41 14.95 -11.69
CA GLY A 166 9.54 15.89 -11.56
C GLY A 166 9.19 17.36 -11.75
N HIS A 167 8.02 17.68 -12.34
CA HIS A 167 7.52 19.05 -12.43
C HIS A 167 7.31 19.70 -11.06
N GLN A 168 7.15 18.91 -10.01
CA GLN A 168 6.90 19.35 -8.64
C GLN A 168 8.08 20.13 -8.03
N ILE A 169 9.30 19.96 -8.55
CA ILE A 169 10.46 20.70 -8.07
C ILE A 169 10.67 22.06 -8.77
N ASP A 170 9.84 22.41 -9.78
CA ASP A 170 9.96 23.65 -10.55
C ASP A 170 11.40 23.87 -11.07
N ASN A 171 12.03 22.82 -11.63
CA ASN A 171 13.41 22.81 -12.10
C ASN A 171 14.46 23.25 -11.04
N SER A 172 14.09 23.20 -9.76
CA SER A 172 14.89 23.67 -8.63
C SER A 172 15.52 22.52 -7.85
N LEU A 173 16.84 22.30 -8.00
CA LEU A 173 17.58 21.37 -7.15
C LEU A 173 17.57 21.76 -5.66
N PRO A 174 17.57 23.04 -5.25
CA PRO A 174 17.29 23.40 -3.86
C PRO A 174 15.94 22.91 -3.36
N ALA A 175 14.85 23.02 -4.15
CA ALA A 175 13.55 22.47 -3.78
C ALA A 175 13.61 20.95 -3.58
N LEU A 176 14.23 20.22 -4.52
CA LEU A 176 14.44 18.77 -4.39
C LEU A 176 15.15 18.39 -3.08
N ARG A 177 16.24 19.12 -2.74
CA ARG A 177 16.98 18.85 -1.48
C ARG A 177 16.12 19.10 -0.24
N GLN A 178 15.27 20.14 -0.25
CA GLN A 178 14.35 20.38 0.86
C GLN A 178 13.28 19.29 0.95
N MET A 179 12.70 18.85 -0.15
CA MET A 179 11.75 17.75 -0.17
C MET A 179 12.38 16.45 0.35
N TYR A 180 13.64 16.16 -0.02
CA TYR A 180 14.41 15.05 0.54
C TYR A 180 14.60 15.19 2.06
N ALA A 181 14.97 16.37 2.53
CA ALA A 181 15.14 16.64 3.96
C ALA A 181 13.82 16.48 4.74
N LEU A 182 12.68 16.76 4.10
CA LEU A 182 11.34 16.55 4.65
C LEU A 182 10.84 15.10 4.55
N GLY A 183 11.62 14.19 3.99
CA GLY A 183 11.32 12.76 4.02
C GLY A 183 11.04 12.10 2.68
N ALA A 184 11.04 12.81 1.56
CA ALA A 184 10.93 12.19 0.24
C ALA A 184 12.10 11.24 -0.01
N ARG A 185 11.82 10.07 -0.60
CA ARG A 185 12.83 9.02 -0.85
C ARG A 185 12.89 8.55 -2.29
N TYR A 186 11.88 8.83 -3.07
CA TYR A 186 11.96 8.78 -4.52
C TYR A 186 11.24 9.99 -5.15
N MET A 187 11.55 10.24 -6.41
CA MET A 187 10.81 11.14 -7.28
C MET A 187 10.80 10.52 -8.68
N THR A 188 9.63 10.39 -9.30
CA THR A 188 9.54 10.01 -10.71
C THR A 188 10.00 11.17 -11.58
N LEU A 189 10.70 10.89 -12.68
CA LEU A 189 11.27 11.94 -13.55
C LEU A 189 10.16 12.78 -14.19
N THR A 190 9.08 12.13 -14.58
CA THR A 190 7.89 12.74 -15.18
C THR A 190 6.64 12.08 -14.59
N HIS A 191 5.46 12.65 -14.85
CA HIS A 191 4.18 11.99 -14.77
C HIS A 191 3.62 11.81 -16.19
N THR A 192 2.52 12.43 -16.54
CA THR A 192 1.89 12.36 -17.88
C THR A 192 2.38 13.46 -18.85
N SER A 193 3.21 14.37 -18.40
CA SER A 193 3.75 15.45 -19.22
C SER A 193 5.27 15.51 -19.10
N ASN A 194 5.94 15.92 -20.18
CA ASN A 194 7.37 16.16 -20.19
C ASN A 194 7.78 17.22 -19.18
N THR A 195 8.98 17.08 -18.64
CA THR A 195 9.71 18.16 -17.98
C THR A 195 10.75 18.75 -18.94
N ASP A 196 11.43 19.84 -18.56
CA ASP A 196 12.48 20.42 -19.40
C ASP A 196 13.70 19.49 -19.55
N TRP A 197 13.80 18.42 -18.76
CA TRP A 197 14.96 17.54 -18.65
C TRP A 197 14.62 16.05 -18.75
N ALA A 198 13.36 15.67 -18.92
CA ALA A 198 12.94 14.28 -19.12
C ALA A 198 11.62 14.20 -19.89
N ASP A 199 11.50 13.16 -20.74
CA ASP A 199 10.30 12.87 -21.51
C ASP A 199 9.37 11.92 -20.73
N ALA A 200 8.06 12.15 -20.84
CA ALA A 200 7.04 11.23 -20.37
C ALA A 200 6.82 10.10 -21.38
N ALA A 201 6.20 9.01 -20.91
CA ALA A 201 5.89 7.85 -21.77
C ALA A 201 4.66 8.08 -22.68
N THR A 202 3.94 9.18 -22.56
CA THR A 202 2.71 9.51 -23.32
C THR A 202 2.93 10.67 -24.27
#